data_60e91f808be43b56118e04867696ab60
#
_entry.id   60e91f808be43b56118e04867696ab60
#
_cell.length_a   1.000
_cell.length_b   1.000
_cell.length_c   1.000
_cell.angle_alpha   90.00
_cell.angle_beta   90.00
_cell.angle_gamma   90.00
#
_symmetry.space_group_name_H-M   'P 1'
#
loop_
_entity.id
_entity.type
_entity.pdbx_description
1 polymer ?
#
loop_
_entity_poly.entity_id
_entity_poly.type
_entity_poly.pdbx_seq_one_letter_code
_entity_poly.pdbx_strand_id
1 'polypeptide(L)'
;QYFDPESFDVKIDPDPSKNKVDITYILAEKSSDQIQLQGGWGAGRVVGSLGLTFNNFSTKNIFNKKSWDPLPSGDGQRLSLTASSNGIYYQQYRMSFVEPWLGNKKPNSLSVSLYKSITSNGQTGENRQAVELTGFTIGLGQRLKNPDDYFTIYNGINFQQYELINSQSFFSFSNGFSNNINYEVRLGRNSIDQLVYPRSGSNFSLSLKLTF
;
A
#
# COMPACT_ATOMS: atom_id res chain seq x y z
N GLN A 1 -13.68 -5.49 3.51
CA GLN A 1 -14.85 -6.39 3.52
C GLN A 1 -15.43 -6.43 2.10
N TYR A 2 -15.34 -7.60 1.42
CA TYR A 2 -15.67 -7.74 0.00
C TYR A 2 -17.13 -8.16 -0.23
N PHE A 3 -17.85 -8.47 0.84
CA PHE A 3 -19.24 -8.93 0.78
C PHE A 3 -20.14 -7.97 1.56
N ASP A 4 -21.37 -7.83 1.08
CA ASP A 4 -22.38 -7.08 1.79
C ASP A 4 -22.93 -7.93 2.95
N PRO A 5 -22.75 -7.50 4.23
CA PRO A 5 -23.23 -8.26 5.37
C PRO A 5 -24.76 -8.44 5.40
N GLU A 6 -25.50 -7.54 4.74
CA GLU A 6 -26.97 -7.59 4.68
C GLU A 6 -27.48 -8.60 3.63
N SER A 7 -26.59 -9.04 2.71
CA SER A 7 -26.94 -10.01 1.65
C SER A 7 -26.61 -11.46 2.02
N PHE A 8 -26.16 -11.70 3.25
CA PHE A 8 -25.80 -13.04 3.72
C PHE A 8 -27.05 -13.89 3.92
N ASP A 9 -27.20 -14.96 3.13
CA ASP A 9 -28.26 -15.97 3.29
C ASP A 9 -27.63 -17.37 3.30
N VAL A 10 -28.24 -18.26 4.10
CA VAL A 10 -27.76 -19.64 4.26
C VAL A 10 -28.92 -20.59 4.00
N LYS A 11 -28.83 -21.36 2.92
CA LYS A 11 -29.73 -22.45 2.63
C LYS A 11 -29.16 -23.75 3.17
N ILE A 12 -30.01 -24.46 3.93
CA ILE A 12 -29.67 -25.75 4.53
C ILE A 12 -30.58 -26.80 3.89
N ASP A 13 -29.97 -27.68 3.08
CA ASP A 13 -30.67 -28.78 2.42
C ASP A 13 -30.22 -30.12 3.04
N PRO A 14 -31.04 -30.74 3.93
CA PRO A 14 -30.74 -32.05 4.50
C PRO A 14 -30.93 -33.17 3.48
N ASP A 15 -29.92 -34.03 3.33
CA ASP A 15 -30.03 -35.31 2.59
C ASP A 15 -30.06 -36.49 3.58
N PRO A 16 -31.27 -36.92 4.01
CA PRO A 16 -31.40 -38.01 4.97
C PRO A 16 -30.89 -39.35 4.46
N SER A 17 -30.82 -39.52 3.12
CA SER A 17 -30.37 -40.78 2.51
C SER A 17 -28.87 -41.01 2.68
N LYS A 18 -28.10 -39.93 2.84
CA LYS A 18 -26.64 -39.95 3.01
C LYS A 18 -26.17 -39.54 4.40
N ASN A 19 -27.08 -39.25 5.32
CA ASN A 19 -26.78 -38.64 6.63
C ASN A 19 -25.90 -37.38 6.49
N LYS A 20 -26.15 -36.52 5.52
CA LYS A 20 -25.42 -35.31 5.22
C LYS A 20 -26.36 -34.11 5.12
N VAL A 21 -25.76 -32.92 5.27
CA VAL A 21 -26.46 -31.65 5.08
C VAL A 21 -25.65 -30.85 4.08
N ASP A 22 -26.24 -30.40 3.00
CA ASP A 22 -25.65 -29.46 2.07
C ASP A 22 -25.98 -28.05 2.53
N ILE A 23 -24.93 -27.25 2.74
CA ILE A 23 -25.02 -25.86 3.16
C ILE A 23 -24.57 -24.96 2.01
N THR A 24 -25.50 -24.14 1.51
CA THR A 24 -25.22 -23.17 0.46
C THR A 24 -25.22 -21.77 1.04
N TYR A 25 -24.07 -21.10 0.95
CA TYR A 25 -23.93 -19.70 1.33
C TYR A 25 -24.18 -18.83 0.11
N ILE A 26 -25.15 -17.91 0.22
CA ILE A 26 -25.45 -16.91 -0.81
C ILE A 26 -24.91 -15.58 -0.32
N LEU A 27 -23.99 -15.00 -1.10
CA LEU A 27 -23.30 -13.77 -0.76
C LEU A 27 -23.34 -12.83 -1.96
N ALA A 28 -23.67 -11.56 -1.75
CA ALA A 28 -23.48 -10.53 -2.77
C ALA A 28 -22.13 -9.83 -2.57
N GLU A 29 -21.35 -9.71 -3.64
CA GLU A 29 -20.11 -8.95 -3.62
C GLU A 29 -20.42 -7.46 -3.55
N LYS A 30 -19.63 -6.75 -2.74
CA LYS A 30 -19.68 -5.29 -2.61
C LYS A 30 -18.36 -4.70 -3.07
N SER A 31 -18.41 -3.69 -3.91
CA SER A 31 -17.21 -2.93 -4.26
C SER A 31 -16.58 -2.35 -3.02
N SER A 32 -15.31 -2.65 -2.81
CA SER A 32 -14.49 -2.13 -1.72
C SER A 32 -13.49 -1.06 -2.20
N ASP A 33 -13.61 -0.66 -3.45
CA ASP A 33 -12.76 0.34 -4.04
C ASP A 33 -13.04 1.73 -3.47
N GLN A 34 -12.01 2.52 -3.33
CA GLN A 34 -12.08 3.82 -2.68
C GLN A 34 -11.51 4.90 -3.58
N ILE A 35 -12.24 6.00 -3.68
CA ILE A 35 -11.78 7.24 -4.28
C ILE A 35 -11.72 8.29 -3.18
N GLN A 36 -10.55 8.88 -3.00
CA GLN A 36 -10.32 9.96 -2.05
C GLN A 36 -9.93 11.22 -2.82
N LEU A 37 -10.73 12.25 -2.69
CA LEU A 37 -10.43 13.57 -3.24
C LEU A 37 -10.34 14.56 -2.10
N GLN A 38 -9.22 15.24 -2.00
CA GLN A 38 -9.00 16.30 -1.00
C GLN A 38 -8.55 17.56 -1.72
N GLY A 39 -9.08 18.70 -1.29
CA GLY A 39 -8.71 19.97 -1.83
C GLY A 39 -8.80 21.06 -0.77
N GLY A 40 -7.96 22.06 -0.90
CA GLY A 40 -7.94 23.18 0.02
C GLY A 40 -7.23 24.38 -0.56
N TRP A 41 -7.39 25.52 0.12
CA TRP A 41 -6.69 26.76 -0.18
C TRP A 41 -5.83 27.13 1.02
N GLY A 42 -4.54 27.35 0.79
CA GLY A 42 -3.60 27.74 1.83
C GLY A 42 -2.39 28.48 1.27
N ALA A 43 -1.92 29.48 1.99
CA ALA A 43 -0.77 30.31 1.59
C ALA A 43 -0.87 30.88 0.16
N GLY A 44 -2.09 31.29 -0.26
CA GLY A 44 -2.33 31.82 -1.60
C GLY A 44 -2.35 30.79 -2.72
N ARG A 45 -2.50 29.49 -2.43
CA ARG A 45 -2.41 28.40 -3.40
C ARG A 45 -3.52 27.36 -3.22
N VAL A 46 -3.86 26.69 -4.30
CA VAL A 46 -4.71 25.50 -4.27
C VAL A 46 -3.84 24.28 -3.99
N VAL A 47 -4.24 23.49 -3.02
CA VAL A 47 -3.63 22.20 -2.68
C VAL A 47 -4.64 21.11 -2.99
N GLY A 48 -4.21 20.04 -3.65
CA GLY A 48 -5.10 18.96 -3.97
C GLY A 48 -4.41 17.60 -3.87
N SER A 49 -5.18 16.57 -3.52
CA SER A 49 -4.76 15.19 -3.61
C SER A 49 -5.88 14.31 -4.12
N LEU A 50 -5.51 13.34 -4.96
CA LEU A 50 -6.35 12.28 -5.49
C LEU A 50 -5.77 10.94 -5.07
N GLY A 51 -6.57 10.10 -4.44
CA GLY A 51 -6.23 8.72 -4.11
C GLY A 51 -7.24 7.76 -4.72
N LEU A 52 -6.75 6.73 -5.37
CA LEU A 52 -7.54 5.61 -5.89
C LEU A 52 -7.01 4.34 -5.25
N THR A 53 -7.88 3.54 -4.65
CA THR A 53 -7.51 2.26 -4.04
C THR A 53 -8.46 1.19 -4.51
N PHE A 54 -7.91 0.16 -5.15
CA PHE A 54 -8.61 -1.03 -5.62
C PHE A 54 -8.22 -2.20 -4.71
N ASN A 55 -9.17 -2.69 -3.93
CA ASN A 55 -8.90 -3.68 -2.87
C ASN A 55 -9.06 -5.14 -3.33
N ASN A 56 -9.63 -5.36 -4.51
CA ASN A 56 -9.80 -6.71 -5.08
C ASN A 56 -9.09 -6.86 -6.43
N PHE A 57 -7.97 -6.17 -6.61
CA PHE A 57 -7.20 -6.24 -7.85
C PHE A 57 -6.69 -7.65 -8.12
N SER A 58 -6.57 -8.01 -9.41
CA SER A 58 -6.04 -9.30 -9.85
C SER A 58 -5.03 -9.13 -10.97
N THR A 59 -3.79 -9.47 -10.69
CA THR A 59 -2.74 -9.53 -11.71
C THR A 59 -2.95 -10.67 -12.71
N LYS A 60 -3.59 -11.77 -12.29
CA LYS A 60 -3.89 -12.91 -13.16
C LYS A 60 -4.95 -12.58 -14.21
N ASN A 61 -5.89 -11.71 -13.85
CA ASN A 61 -7.01 -11.35 -14.69
C ASN A 61 -6.76 -10.15 -15.62
N ILE A 62 -5.52 -9.63 -15.69
CA ILE A 62 -5.17 -8.48 -16.54
C ILE A 62 -5.57 -8.72 -18.01
N PHE A 63 -5.44 -9.95 -18.51
CA PHE A 63 -5.80 -10.30 -19.89
C PHE A 63 -7.24 -10.79 -20.04
N ASN A 64 -8.00 -10.93 -18.96
CA ASN A 64 -9.38 -11.37 -18.97
C ASN A 64 -10.35 -10.18 -18.85
N LYS A 65 -10.76 -9.61 -19.98
CA LYS A 65 -11.66 -8.44 -20.02
C LYS A 65 -12.99 -8.62 -19.29
N LYS A 66 -13.46 -9.87 -19.07
CA LYS A 66 -14.72 -10.13 -18.34
C LYS A 66 -14.60 -9.85 -16.84
N SER A 67 -13.39 -9.82 -16.31
CA SER A 67 -13.10 -9.57 -14.88
C SER A 67 -12.76 -8.11 -14.58
N TRP A 68 -12.98 -7.20 -15.54
CA TRP A 68 -12.69 -5.77 -15.40
C TRP A 68 -13.93 -5.00 -14.91
N ASP A 69 -13.83 -4.40 -13.69
CA ASP A 69 -14.86 -3.53 -13.09
C ASP A 69 -14.26 -2.56 -12.05
N PRO A 70 -13.77 -1.39 -12.42
CA PRO A 70 -13.20 -0.93 -13.68
C PRO A 70 -11.82 -1.54 -14.00
N LEU A 71 -11.16 -2.17 -13.03
CA LEU A 71 -9.87 -2.86 -13.16
C LEU A 71 -10.05 -4.38 -13.01
N PRO A 72 -9.08 -5.19 -13.46
CA PRO A 72 -9.14 -6.62 -13.29
C PRO A 72 -9.21 -6.98 -11.81
N SER A 73 -10.22 -7.73 -11.42
CA SER A 73 -10.53 -8.08 -10.03
C SER A 73 -10.60 -9.59 -9.79
N GLY A 74 -10.54 -10.01 -8.52
CA GLY A 74 -10.79 -11.38 -8.08
C GLY A 74 -9.73 -12.04 -7.21
N ASP A 75 -8.52 -11.47 -7.06
CA ASP A 75 -7.44 -12.08 -6.26
C ASP A 75 -7.23 -11.41 -4.88
N GLY A 76 -8.02 -10.40 -4.53
CA GLY A 76 -7.87 -9.68 -3.25
C GLY A 76 -6.56 -8.90 -3.11
N GLN A 77 -5.84 -8.66 -4.20
CA GLN A 77 -4.67 -7.80 -4.21
C GLN A 77 -5.10 -6.34 -4.07
N ARG A 78 -4.22 -5.52 -3.52
CA ARG A 78 -4.47 -4.08 -3.40
C ARG A 78 -3.57 -3.29 -4.33
N LEU A 79 -4.19 -2.47 -5.18
CA LEU A 79 -3.51 -1.48 -5.99
C LEU A 79 -3.95 -0.09 -5.54
N SER A 80 -2.98 0.77 -5.18
CA SER A 80 -3.25 2.15 -4.77
C SER A 80 -2.45 3.12 -5.62
N LEU A 81 -3.12 4.16 -6.10
CA LEU A 81 -2.54 5.26 -6.87
C LEU A 81 -2.84 6.55 -6.14
N THR A 82 -1.83 7.34 -5.84
CA THR A 82 -2.02 8.64 -5.21
C THR A 82 -1.26 9.73 -5.95
N ALA A 83 -1.89 10.87 -6.12
CA ALA A 83 -1.29 12.07 -6.66
C ALA A 83 -1.63 13.24 -5.75
N SER A 84 -0.62 14.03 -5.38
CA SER A 84 -0.78 15.24 -4.56
C SER A 84 -0.02 16.38 -5.19
N SER A 85 -0.59 17.58 -5.17
CA SER A 85 0.06 18.75 -5.71
C SER A 85 -0.35 20.02 -4.95
N ASN A 86 0.60 20.93 -4.76
CA ASN A 86 0.32 22.31 -4.43
C ASN A 86 0.79 23.25 -5.56
N GLY A 87 0.50 22.85 -6.80
CA GLY A 87 0.93 23.54 -8.01
C GLY A 87 2.37 23.21 -8.38
N ILE A 88 3.16 24.24 -8.69
CA ILE A 88 4.54 24.09 -9.19
C ILE A 88 5.58 23.89 -8.08
N TYR A 89 5.20 24.03 -6.80
CA TYR A 89 6.16 23.97 -5.68
C TYR A 89 6.34 22.56 -5.14
N TYR A 90 5.27 21.77 -5.16
CA TYR A 90 5.31 20.40 -4.69
C TYR A 90 4.36 19.52 -5.49
N GLN A 91 4.89 18.40 -5.93
CA GLN A 91 4.12 17.35 -6.60
C GLN A 91 4.61 15.99 -6.07
N GLN A 92 3.67 15.09 -5.83
CA GLN A 92 3.97 13.73 -5.44
C GLN A 92 3.07 12.75 -6.17
N TYR A 93 3.66 11.71 -6.69
CA TYR A 93 2.98 10.59 -7.33
C TYR A 93 3.44 9.30 -6.68
N ARG A 94 2.52 8.44 -6.34
CA ARG A 94 2.82 7.14 -5.76
C ARG A 94 1.91 6.08 -6.34
N MET A 95 2.50 4.94 -6.66
CA MET A 95 1.83 3.69 -6.98
C MET A 95 2.26 2.64 -5.95
N SER A 96 1.32 1.92 -5.37
CA SER A 96 1.59 0.86 -4.41
C SER A 96 0.76 -0.37 -4.75
N PHE A 97 1.41 -1.51 -4.79
CA PHE A 97 0.81 -2.82 -4.99
C PHE A 97 1.10 -3.71 -3.80
N VAL A 98 0.09 -4.44 -3.32
CA VAL A 98 0.22 -5.40 -2.22
C VAL A 98 -0.47 -6.71 -2.61
N GLU A 99 0.29 -7.79 -2.61
CA GLU A 99 -0.19 -9.17 -2.66
C GLU A 99 -0.19 -9.74 -1.24
N PRO A 100 -1.35 -9.94 -0.60
CA PRO A 100 -1.41 -10.38 0.79
C PRO A 100 -1.12 -11.87 1.01
N TRP A 101 -1.22 -12.69 -0.06
CA TRP A 101 -1.08 -14.14 -0.01
C TRP A 101 -0.09 -14.65 -1.05
N LEU A 102 1.13 -14.15 -1.05
CA LEU A 102 2.15 -14.55 -1.99
C LEU A 102 2.36 -16.07 -1.95
N GLY A 103 2.10 -16.72 -3.08
CA GLY A 103 2.18 -18.17 -3.24
C GLY A 103 0.98 -18.97 -2.72
N ASN A 104 -0.12 -18.30 -2.32
CA ASN A 104 -1.43 -18.90 -1.94
C ASN A 104 -1.40 -19.93 -0.79
N LYS A 105 -0.29 -20.11 -0.08
CA LYS A 105 -0.14 -21.14 0.96
C LYS A 105 0.01 -20.59 2.37
N LYS A 106 0.48 -19.36 2.50
CA LYS A 106 0.77 -18.72 3.80
C LYS A 106 0.48 -17.22 3.69
N PRO A 107 0.15 -16.56 4.79
CA PRO A 107 -0.04 -15.11 4.81
C PRO A 107 1.30 -14.36 4.70
N ASN A 108 1.99 -14.57 3.59
CA ASN A 108 3.17 -13.81 3.22
C ASN A 108 2.73 -12.66 2.33
N SER A 109 2.99 -11.43 2.72
CA SER A 109 2.63 -10.27 1.94
C SER A 109 3.82 -9.77 1.14
N LEU A 110 3.62 -9.57 -0.17
CA LEU A 110 4.56 -8.84 -1.02
C LEU A 110 4.03 -7.42 -1.20
N SER A 111 4.88 -6.43 -0.98
CA SER A 111 4.58 -5.03 -1.26
C SER A 111 5.58 -4.46 -2.25
N VAL A 112 5.08 -3.74 -3.25
CA VAL A 112 5.89 -3.03 -4.24
C VAL A 112 5.38 -1.60 -4.31
N SER A 113 6.27 -0.62 -4.23
CA SER A 113 5.90 0.79 -4.33
C SER A 113 6.85 1.53 -5.25
N LEU A 114 6.29 2.38 -6.08
CA LEU A 114 6.98 3.36 -6.91
C LEU A 114 6.51 4.75 -6.48
N TYR A 115 7.42 5.68 -6.34
CA TYR A 115 7.04 7.05 -6.03
C TYR A 115 7.98 8.06 -6.65
N LYS A 116 7.43 9.20 -6.98
CA LYS A 116 8.19 10.38 -7.39
C LYS A 116 7.65 11.59 -6.64
N SER A 117 8.55 12.39 -6.08
CA SER A 117 8.21 13.69 -5.51
C SER A 117 9.12 14.77 -6.07
N ILE A 118 8.54 15.93 -6.30
CA ILE A 118 9.22 17.11 -6.82
C ILE A 118 8.95 18.24 -5.83
N THR A 119 10.00 18.83 -5.29
CA THR A 119 9.93 20.05 -4.49
C THR A 119 10.72 21.11 -5.20
N SER A 120 10.11 22.27 -5.48
CA SER A 120 10.76 23.37 -6.23
C SER A 120 10.45 24.73 -5.63
N ASN A 121 11.27 25.71 -6.02
CA ASN A 121 11.02 27.13 -5.69
C ASN A 121 9.93 27.77 -6.57
N GLY A 122 9.34 27.03 -7.51
CA GLY A 122 8.31 27.51 -8.41
C GLY A 122 8.79 28.38 -9.56
N GLN A 123 10.11 28.55 -9.72
CA GLN A 123 10.69 29.27 -10.85
C GLN A 123 11.00 28.32 -12.02
N THR A 124 11.19 28.88 -13.19
CA THR A 124 11.52 28.16 -14.44
C THR A 124 12.87 28.62 -15.00
N GLY A 125 13.43 27.86 -15.94
CA GLY A 125 14.70 28.19 -16.58
C GLY A 125 15.89 28.12 -15.63
N GLU A 126 16.85 29.04 -15.79
CA GLU A 126 18.09 29.07 -15.03
C GLU A 126 17.89 29.31 -13.51
N ASN A 127 16.81 29.97 -13.13
CA ASN A 127 16.46 30.25 -11.73
C ASN A 127 15.69 29.11 -11.05
N ARG A 128 15.39 28.03 -11.77
CA ARG A 128 14.71 26.88 -11.18
C ARG A 128 15.61 26.20 -10.16
N GLN A 129 15.11 26.07 -8.94
CA GLN A 129 15.70 25.24 -7.90
C GLN A 129 14.72 24.12 -7.57
N ALA A 130 15.18 22.89 -7.64
CA ALA A 130 14.34 21.74 -7.35
C ALA A 130 15.13 20.58 -6.78
N VAL A 131 14.42 19.77 -5.99
CA VAL A 131 14.85 18.45 -5.55
C VAL A 131 13.79 17.47 -6.04
N GLU A 132 14.21 16.57 -6.91
CA GLU A 132 13.35 15.48 -7.39
C GLU A 132 13.81 14.19 -6.72
N LEU A 133 12.87 13.45 -6.14
CA LEU A 133 13.12 12.16 -5.52
C LEU A 133 12.29 11.11 -6.26
N THR A 134 12.97 10.14 -6.85
CA THR A 134 12.36 8.95 -7.43
C THR A 134 12.75 7.75 -6.58
N GLY A 135 11.78 6.93 -6.19
CA GLY A 135 12.04 5.79 -5.33
C GLY A 135 11.25 4.55 -5.72
N PHE A 136 11.88 3.42 -5.44
CA PHE A 136 11.32 2.08 -5.59
C PHE A 136 11.52 1.31 -4.30
N THR A 137 10.47 0.67 -3.81
CA THR A 137 10.52 -0.19 -2.62
C THR A 137 9.92 -1.54 -2.94
N ILE A 138 10.59 -2.61 -2.55
CA ILE A 138 10.05 -3.96 -2.52
C ILE A 138 10.16 -4.50 -1.10
N GLY A 139 9.11 -5.10 -0.58
CA GLY A 139 9.07 -5.63 0.77
C GLY A 139 8.32 -6.93 0.88
N LEU A 140 8.79 -7.79 1.78
CA LEU A 140 8.21 -9.08 2.08
C LEU A 140 7.85 -9.14 3.57
N GLY A 141 6.56 -9.24 3.88
CA GLY A 141 6.04 -9.44 5.22
C GLY A 141 5.68 -10.90 5.46
N GLN A 142 6.05 -11.43 6.60
CA GLN A 142 5.78 -12.82 6.98
C GLN A 142 5.32 -12.90 8.44
N ARG A 143 4.36 -13.78 8.70
CA ARG A 143 3.99 -14.16 10.07
C ARG A 143 4.93 -15.28 10.52
N LEU A 144 5.52 -15.11 11.68
CA LEU A 144 6.35 -16.12 12.33
C LEU A 144 5.48 -17.06 13.17
N LYS A 145 5.88 -18.33 13.30
CA LYS A 145 5.23 -19.31 14.17
C LYS A 145 5.89 -19.39 15.54
N ASN A 146 7.15 -18.99 15.61
CA ASN A 146 7.94 -18.99 16.84
C ASN A 146 8.38 -17.55 17.16
N PRO A 147 8.34 -17.13 18.43
CA PRO A 147 7.90 -17.85 19.62
C PRO A 147 6.37 -18.01 19.75
N ASP A 148 5.58 -17.19 19.04
CA ASP A 148 4.11 -17.30 18.92
C ASP A 148 3.61 -16.74 17.58
N ASP A 149 2.33 -16.97 17.26
CA ASP A 149 1.70 -16.55 16.00
C ASP A 149 1.44 -15.04 15.88
N TYR A 150 1.77 -14.25 16.90
CA TYR A 150 1.60 -12.80 16.91
C TYR A 150 2.82 -12.06 16.36
N PHE A 151 3.95 -12.76 16.18
CA PHE A 151 5.14 -12.17 15.60
C PHE A 151 5.05 -12.05 14.09
N THR A 152 5.49 -10.90 13.59
CA THR A 152 5.64 -10.62 12.16
C THR A 152 7.04 -10.10 11.89
N ILE A 153 7.60 -10.51 10.76
CA ILE A 153 8.85 -9.95 10.23
C ILE A 153 8.59 -9.32 8.86
N TYR A 154 9.14 -8.15 8.67
CA TYR A 154 9.14 -7.46 7.38
C TYR A 154 10.58 -7.23 6.94
N ASN A 155 10.88 -7.55 5.69
CA ASN A 155 12.14 -7.28 5.03
C ASN A 155 11.86 -6.41 3.82
N GLY A 156 12.53 -5.28 3.71
CA GLY A 156 12.33 -4.32 2.63
C GLY A 156 13.63 -3.80 2.05
N ILE A 157 13.69 -3.67 0.73
CA ILE A 157 14.75 -2.99 0.02
C ILE A 157 14.13 -1.74 -0.59
N ASN A 158 14.78 -0.61 -0.35
CA ASN A 158 14.38 0.69 -0.87
C ASN A 158 15.55 1.28 -1.65
N PHE A 159 15.28 1.65 -2.89
CA PHE A 159 16.17 2.44 -3.74
C PHE A 159 15.59 3.85 -3.89
N GLN A 160 16.43 4.86 -3.73
CA GLN A 160 16.06 6.26 -3.87
C GLN A 160 17.11 6.96 -4.72
N GLN A 161 16.66 7.71 -5.69
CA GLN A 161 17.48 8.61 -6.49
C GLN A 161 17.01 10.03 -6.26
N TYR A 162 17.93 10.85 -5.82
CA TYR A 162 17.77 12.30 -5.69
C TYR A 162 18.40 12.97 -6.91
N GLU A 163 17.64 13.84 -7.55
CA GLU A 163 18.12 14.74 -8.59
C GLU A 163 18.02 16.17 -8.06
N LEU A 164 19.15 16.85 -8.02
CA LEU A 164 19.26 18.23 -7.56
C LEU A 164 19.45 19.15 -8.76
N ILE A 165 18.64 20.20 -8.80
CA ILE A 165 18.69 21.25 -9.82
C ILE A 165 18.88 22.57 -9.08
N ASN A 166 20.07 23.17 -9.20
CA ASN A 166 20.45 24.43 -8.56
C ASN A 166 20.08 24.51 -7.06
N SER A 167 20.01 23.38 -6.38
CA SER A 167 19.57 23.29 -4.98
C SER A 167 20.76 23.32 -4.04
N GLN A 168 20.78 24.28 -3.12
CA GLN A 168 21.79 24.38 -2.04
C GLN A 168 21.30 23.69 -0.75
N SER A 169 20.45 22.69 -0.86
CA SER A 169 19.85 21.96 0.27
C SER A 169 20.87 21.07 0.99
N PHE A 170 20.45 20.05 1.65
CA PHE A 170 21.18 19.15 2.54
C PHE A 170 22.35 18.35 1.91
N PHE A 171 22.63 18.55 0.63
CA PHE A 171 23.70 17.86 -0.09
C PHE A 171 24.90 18.76 -0.24
N SER A 172 26.10 18.17 -0.37
CA SER A 172 27.37 18.88 -0.58
C SER A 172 27.52 19.44 -2.00
N PHE A 173 26.58 19.21 -2.88
CA PHE A 173 26.55 19.67 -4.27
C PHE A 173 25.18 20.25 -4.62
N SER A 174 25.11 21.17 -5.55
CA SER A 174 23.89 21.87 -5.94
C SER A 174 23.22 21.29 -7.18
N ASN A 175 23.93 20.55 -8.00
CA ASN A 175 23.43 19.93 -9.24
C ASN A 175 23.96 18.50 -9.35
N GLY A 176 23.12 17.58 -9.80
CA GLY A 176 23.50 16.19 -10.07
C GLY A 176 22.60 15.18 -9.36
N PHE A 177 23.08 13.96 -9.34
CA PHE A 177 22.34 12.82 -8.79
C PHE A 177 23.02 12.24 -7.56
N SER A 178 22.21 11.80 -6.60
CA SER A 178 22.65 10.99 -5.47
C SER A 178 21.75 9.78 -5.34
N ASN A 179 22.33 8.61 -5.24
CA ASN A 179 21.60 7.36 -5.06
C ASN A 179 21.73 6.87 -3.62
N ASN A 180 20.66 6.30 -3.10
CA ASN A 180 20.61 5.74 -1.77
C ASN A 180 19.92 4.39 -1.85
N ILE A 181 20.57 3.35 -1.34
CA ILE A 181 20.00 2.03 -1.18
C ILE A 181 19.94 1.73 0.30
N ASN A 182 18.78 1.29 0.76
CA ASN A 182 18.67 0.85 2.14
C ASN A 182 17.89 -0.45 2.26
N TYR A 183 18.30 -1.24 3.24
CA TYR A 183 17.65 -2.46 3.65
C TYR A 183 17.03 -2.27 5.02
N GLU A 184 15.73 -2.56 5.15
CA GLU A 184 14.98 -2.44 6.38
C GLU A 184 14.51 -3.82 6.84
N VAL A 185 14.78 -4.13 8.10
CA VAL A 185 14.17 -5.27 8.79
C VAL A 185 13.31 -4.72 9.92
N ARG A 186 12.06 -5.15 9.98
CA ARG A 186 11.14 -4.81 11.07
C ARG A 186 10.56 -6.06 11.67
N LEU A 187 10.78 -6.24 12.97
CA LEU A 187 10.16 -7.27 13.79
C LEU A 187 9.04 -6.64 14.61
N GLY A 188 7.84 -7.14 14.50
CA GLY A 188 6.68 -6.68 15.25
C GLY A 188 6.00 -7.80 15.99
N ARG A 189 5.41 -7.49 17.14
CA ARG A 189 4.48 -8.38 17.86
C ARG A 189 3.25 -7.58 18.23
N ASN A 190 2.08 -8.11 17.92
CA ASN A 190 0.82 -7.51 18.29
C ASN A 190 -0.15 -8.60 18.77
N SER A 191 -0.30 -8.72 20.08
CA SER A 191 -1.20 -9.67 20.74
C SER A 191 -2.22 -8.99 21.65
N ILE A 192 -2.42 -7.68 21.51
CA ILE A 192 -3.41 -6.94 22.31
C ILE A 192 -4.82 -7.45 22.01
N ASP A 193 -5.62 -7.58 23.06
CA ASP A 193 -7.01 -8.04 22.99
C ASP A 193 -7.97 -7.00 22.42
N GLN A 194 -7.72 -5.72 22.68
CA GLN A 194 -8.54 -4.59 22.21
C GLN A 194 -7.66 -3.42 21.78
N LEU A 195 -8.05 -2.72 20.70
CA LEU A 195 -7.34 -1.55 20.21
C LEU A 195 -7.46 -0.34 21.15
N VAL A 196 -8.62 -0.21 21.81
CA VAL A 196 -8.92 0.87 22.75
C VAL A 196 -9.00 0.25 24.15
N TYR A 197 -8.14 0.70 25.07
CA TYR A 197 -8.01 0.19 26.43
C TYR A 197 -7.66 -1.32 26.50
N PRO A 198 -6.48 -1.73 25.99
CA PRO A 198 -6.07 -3.14 26.04
C PRO A 198 -5.92 -3.59 27.49
N ARG A 199 -6.46 -4.77 27.80
CA ARG A 199 -6.40 -5.38 29.13
C ARG A 199 -5.35 -6.49 29.20
N SER A 200 -4.99 -7.07 28.05
CA SER A 200 -4.01 -8.15 27.96
C SER A 200 -3.25 -8.09 26.64
N GLY A 201 -2.11 -8.76 26.58
CA GLY A 201 -1.26 -8.82 25.42
C GLY A 201 -0.14 -7.78 25.39
N SER A 202 0.57 -7.70 24.29
CA SER A 202 1.64 -6.73 24.08
C SER A 202 1.67 -6.27 22.63
N ASN A 203 2.08 -5.03 22.41
CA ASN A 203 2.32 -4.46 21.08
C ASN A 203 3.67 -3.75 21.11
N PHE A 204 4.60 -4.22 20.29
CA PHE A 204 5.88 -3.56 20.09
C PHE A 204 6.40 -3.81 18.68
N SER A 205 7.28 -2.93 18.23
CA SER A 205 8.01 -3.10 16.98
C SER A 205 9.46 -2.66 17.14
N LEU A 206 10.36 -3.42 16.55
CA LEU A 206 11.76 -3.11 16.42
C LEU A 206 12.10 -3.00 14.95
N SER A 207 12.71 -1.90 14.52
CA SER A 207 13.15 -1.70 13.14
C SER A 207 14.64 -1.40 13.10
N LEU A 208 15.32 -2.06 12.17
CA LEU A 208 16.72 -1.82 11.81
C LEU A 208 16.75 -1.42 10.34
N LYS A 209 17.40 -0.31 10.05
CA LYS A 209 17.62 0.19 8.69
C LYS A 209 19.11 0.37 8.45
N LEU A 210 19.61 -0.31 7.44
CA LEU A 210 20.99 -0.20 6.95
C LEU A 210 20.97 0.61 5.64
N THR A 211 21.85 1.58 5.54
CA THR A 211 21.96 2.46 4.36
C THR A 211 23.36 2.30 3.75
N PHE A 212 23.39 2.17 2.42
CA PHE A 212 24.58 1.95 1.61
C PHE A 212 24.75 3.05 0.58
#